data_61f65917100dbc743081b19d25fbd767
#
_entry.id   61f65917100dbc743081b19d25fbd767
#
_cell.length_a   1.000
_cell.length_b   1.000
_cell.length_c   1.000
_cell.angle_alpha   90.00
_cell.angle_beta   90.00
_cell.angle_gamma   90.00
#
_symmetry.space_group_name_H-M   'P 1'
#
loop_
_entity.id
_entity.type
_entity.pdbx_description
1 polymer ?
#
loop_
_entity_poly.entity_id
_entity_poly.type
_entity_poly.pdbx_seq_one_letter_code
_entity_poly.pdbx_strand_id
1 'polypeptide(L)'
;LLTHEHKDHIGGLDDVRAFNFVDYPPLVHKVDIYAAPHTLGVVRKDFDYAFAQDKYRGVPEIELHEIDVTRPFRVGGLEVVPVSGHHSDRFAVTGYRIGRLAYLTDFKTIGDAEVEKLRGVEVLVVNALRFTEHYSHFNVAEALALIARVAPREAYLTHMSHDIGLHAVTEPTLPRGVHMAYDTLQLEIND
;
A
#
# COMPACT_ATOMS: atom_id res chain seq x y z
N LEU A 1 4.67 6.13 0.35
CA LEU A 1 5.05 4.83 0.90
C LEU A 1 4.90 3.77 -0.18
N LEU A 2 5.89 2.89 -0.37
CA LEU A 2 5.77 1.75 -1.29
C LEU A 2 5.70 0.46 -0.49
N THR A 3 4.82 -0.42 -0.90
CA THR A 3 4.59 -1.71 -0.23
C THR A 3 5.57 -2.79 -0.69
N HIS A 4 5.82 -2.83 -1.98
CA HIS A 4 6.75 -3.76 -2.65
C HIS A 4 7.07 -3.30 -4.09
N GLU A 5 7.89 -4.04 -4.80
CA GLU A 5 8.52 -3.62 -6.06
C GLU A 5 7.80 -4.06 -7.34
N HIS A 6 6.59 -4.65 -7.29
CA HIS A 6 5.87 -5.01 -8.49
C HIS A 6 5.47 -3.77 -9.32
N LYS A 7 5.40 -3.92 -10.62
CA LYS A 7 5.22 -2.81 -11.57
C LYS A 7 3.91 -2.06 -11.40
N ASP A 8 2.86 -2.74 -11.03
CA ASP A 8 1.55 -2.15 -10.74
C ASP A 8 1.53 -1.33 -9.43
N HIS A 9 2.59 -1.43 -8.60
CA HIS A 9 2.77 -0.64 -7.37
C HIS A 9 3.83 0.46 -7.47
N ILE A 10 4.78 0.36 -8.41
CA ILE A 10 5.82 1.37 -8.60
C ILE A 10 5.79 2.07 -9.95
N GLY A 11 5.03 1.56 -10.93
CA GLY A 11 5.02 2.08 -12.31
C GLY A 11 4.62 3.54 -12.44
N GLY A 12 3.79 4.05 -11.52
CA GLY A 12 3.37 5.45 -11.49
C GLY A 12 4.41 6.43 -10.91
N LEU A 13 5.60 5.98 -10.49
CA LEU A 13 6.62 6.87 -9.91
C LEU A 13 7.14 7.92 -10.91
N ASP A 14 7.08 7.67 -12.21
CA ASP A 14 7.47 8.67 -13.21
C ASP A 14 6.53 9.88 -13.21
N ASP A 15 5.26 9.69 -12.89
CA ASP A 15 4.25 10.75 -12.89
C ASP A 15 4.35 11.69 -11.68
N VAL A 16 5.14 11.34 -10.64
CA VAL A 16 5.38 12.24 -9.49
C VAL A 16 6.10 13.54 -9.92
N ARG A 17 6.74 13.54 -11.08
CA ARG A 17 7.35 14.74 -11.67
C ARG A 17 6.39 15.93 -11.79
N ALA A 18 5.09 15.69 -11.92
CA ALA A 18 4.09 16.75 -11.92
C ALA A 18 4.09 17.59 -10.65
N PHE A 19 4.53 17.01 -9.53
CA PHE A 19 4.63 17.67 -8.23
C PHE A 19 6.02 18.28 -7.96
N ASN A 20 7.02 18.00 -8.81
CA ASN A 20 8.37 18.54 -8.64
C ASN A 20 8.47 20.02 -9.11
N PHE A 21 7.57 20.49 -9.96
CA PHE A 21 7.66 21.79 -10.66
C PHE A 21 6.37 22.61 -10.51
N VAL A 22 5.89 22.77 -9.27
CA VAL A 22 4.57 23.37 -9.01
C VAL A 22 4.58 24.89 -8.82
N ASP A 23 5.76 25.50 -8.62
CA ASP A 23 5.91 26.94 -8.33
C ASP A 23 6.46 27.73 -9.54
N TYR A 24 6.22 29.06 -9.52
CA TYR A 24 6.83 29.96 -10.49
C TYR A 24 7.57 31.13 -9.77
N PRO A 25 8.89 31.32 -9.98
CA PRO A 25 9.79 30.51 -10.81
C PRO A 25 9.87 29.08 -10.27
N PRO A 26 10.04 28.07 -11.14
CA PRO A 26 9.97 26.68 -10.70
C PRO A 26 11.08 26.37 -9.70
N LEU A 27 10.67 26.04 -8.48
CA LEU A 27 11.52 25.39 -7.50
C LEU A 27 11.40 23.88 -7.69
N VAL A 28 12.52 23.18 -7.62
CA VAL A 28 12.52 21.73 -7.71
C VAL A 28 12.26 21.16 -6.33
N HIS A 29 11.07 20.58 -6.14
CA HIS A 29 10.72 19.85 -4.93
C HIS A 29 10.91 18.36 -5.17
N LYS A 30 11.73 17.71 -4.38
CA LYS A 30 11.84 16.26 -4.41
C LYS A 30 10.63 15.63 -3.74
N VAL A 31 10.18 14.50 -4.29
CA VAL A 31 9.16 13.68 -3.67
C VAL A 31 9.85 12.60 -2.83
N ASP A 32 9.56 12.59 -1.54
CA ASP A 32 10.08 11.60 -0.60
C ASP A 32 9.39 10.25 -0.78
N ILE A 33 10.16 9.19 -1.02
CA ILE A 33 9.69 7.81 -1.17
C ILE A 33 10.29 6.95 -0.05
N TYR A 34 9.43 6.34 0.73
CA TYR A 34 9.79 5.47 1.85
C TYR A 34 9.44 4.02 1.52
N ALA A 35 10.38 3.11 1.64
CA ALA A 35 10.14 1.68 1.46
C ALA A 35 11.25 0.82 2.08
N ALA A 36 11.02 -0.50 2.15
CA ALA A 36 12.03 -1.47 2.53
C ALA A 36 13.24 -1.41 1.57
N PRO A 37 14.48 -1.73 2.05
CA PRO A 37 15.71 -1.62 1.26
C PRO A 37 15.65 -2.35 -0.09
N HIS A 38 15.07 -3.55 -0.11
CA HIS A 38 14.93 -4.34 -1.35
C HIS A 38 14.09 -3.60 -2.41
N THR A 39 12.93 -3.08 -2.01
CA THR A 39 12.03 -2.32 -2.89
C THR A 39 12.72 -1.08 -3.45
N LEU A 40 13.45 -0.32 -2.61
CA LEU A 40 14.21 0.84 -3.07
C LEU A 40 15.35 0.46 -4.01
N GLY A 41 15.97 -0.71 -3.84
CA GLY A 41 16.96 -1.24 -4.77
C GLY A 41 16.40 -1.45 -6.18
N VAL A 42 15.17 -1.98 -6.27
CA VAL A 42 14.46 -2.13 -7.56
C VAL A 42 14.07 -0.77 -8.13
N VAL A 43 13.55 0.15 -7.32
CA VAL A 43 13.24 1.53 -7.77
C VAL A 43 14.48 2.21 -8.36
N ARG A 44 15.65 2.14 -7.70
CA ARG A 44 16.89 2.71 -8.23
C ARG A 44 17.30 2.11 -9.57
N LYS A 45 17.06 0.82 -9.76
CA LYS A 45 17.39 0.12 -11.01
C LYS A 45 16.42 0.45 -12.14
N ASP A 46 15.12 0.48 -11.84
CA ASP A 46 14.07 0.63 -12.85
C ASP A 46 13.88 2.09 -13.29
N PHE A 47 14.23 3.02 -12.42
CA PHE A 47 14.19 4.48 -12.65
C PHE A 47 15.60 5.10 -12.61
N ASP A 48 16.63 4.38 -13.09
CA ASP A 48 18.04 4.78 -13.02
C ASP A 48 18.29 6.16 -13.61
N TYR A 49 17.57 6.52 -14.67
CA TYR A 49 17.62 7.84 -15.30
C TYR A 49 17.26 9.01 -14.35
N ALA A 50 16.40 8.76 -13.33
CA ALA A 50 16.04 9.76 -12.32
C ALA A 50 17.19 10.03 -11.33
N PHE A 51 18.13 9.09 -11.18
CA PHE A 51 19.26 9.14 -10.26
C PHE A 51 20.61 9.39 -10.95
N ALA A 52 20.65 9.49 -12.28
CA ALA A 52 21.87 9.73 -13.03
C ALA A 52 22.48 11.10 -12.69
N GLN A 53 23.82 11.21 -12.72
CA GLN A 53 24.53 12.49 -12.50
C GLN A 53 24.23 13.50 -13.60
N ASP A 54 24.19 13.04 -14.85
CA ASP A 54 23.85 13.84 -16.03
C ASP A 54 22.45 13.43 -16.53
N LYS A 55 21.44 13.85 -15.79
CA LYS A 55 20.06 13.50 -16.08
C LYS A 55 19.37 14.59 -16.89
N TYR A 56 18.45 14.17 -17.75
CA TYR A 56 17.60 15.08 -18.52
C TYR A 56 16.73 15.94 -17.58
N ARG A 57 16.55 17.21 -17.92
CA ARG A 57 15.62 18.09 -17.21
C ARG A 57 14.18 17.63 -17.42
N GLY A 58 13.45 17.39 -16.36
CA GLY A 58 12.06 16.93 -16.42
C GLY A 58 11.88 15.44 -16.12
N VAL A 59 12.95 14.74 -15.72
CA VAL A 59 12.80 13.45 -15.03
C VAL A 59 12.25 13.67 -13.62
N PRO A 60 11.62 12.66 -13.00
CA PRO A 60 11.15 12.79 -11.62
C PRO A 60 12.32 13.05 -10.65
N GLU A 61 12.13 14.02 -9.77
CA GLU A 61 13.04 14.31 -8.66
C GLU A 61 12.54 13.59 -7.41
N ILE A 62 13.22 12.52 -7.07
CA ILE A 62 12.82 11.60 -5.99
C ILE A 62 13.93 11.53 -4.95
N GLU A 63 13.55 11.49 -3.67
CA GLU A 63 14.45 11.16 -2.56
C GLU A 63 13.99 9.86 -1.91
N LEU A 64 14.91 8.89 -1.82
CA LEU A 64 14.62 7.54 -1.32
C LEU A 64 15.06 7.40 0.13
N HIS A 65 14.12 7.00 0.99
CA HIS A 65 14.32 6.78 2.42
C HIS A 65 14.09 5.31 2.76
N GLU A 66 15.12 4.64 3.24
CA GLU A 66 15.00 3.27 3.72
C GLU A 66 14.28 3.23 5.06
N ILE A 67 13.31 2.34 5.18
CA ILE A 67 12.63 2.05 6.44
C ILE A 67 13.14 0.76 7.06
N ASP A 68 13.18 0.72 8.38
CA ASP A 68 13.30 -0.53 9.12
C ASP A 68 11.88 -1.09 9.35
N VAL A 69 11.55 -2.18 8.65
CA VAL A 69 10.21 -2.79 8.72
C VAL A 69 9.86 -3.39 10.09
N THR A 70 10.81 -3.41 11.03
CA THR A 70 10.59 -3.95 12.37
C THR A 70 10.14 -2.91 13.39
N ARG A 71 10.22 -1.61 13.07
CA ARG A 71 9.91 -0.51 14.00
C ARG A 71 9.19 0.66 13.34
N PRO A 72 8.40 1.42 14.11
CA PRO A 72 7.75 2.63 13.60
C PRO A 72 8.74 3.69 13.13
N PHE A 73 8.32 4.51 12.17
CA PHE A 73 9.04 5.68 11.68
C PHE A 73 8.07 6.86 11.51
N ARG A 74 8.57 8.03 11.15
CA ARG A 74 7.73 9.24 11.01
C ARG A 74 7.82 9.83 9.61
N VAL A 75 6.65 10.25 9.10
CA VAL A 75 6.52 10.96 7.82
C VAL A 75 5.60 12.16 8.05
N GLY A 76 6.05 13.37 7.73
CA GLY A 76 5.24 14.58 7.86
C GLY A 76 4.62 14.80 9.25
N GLY A 77 5.28 14.31 10.32
CA GLY A 77 4.74 14.39 11.67
C GLY A 77 3.86 13.21 12.10
N LEU A 78 3.39 12.38 11.18
CA LEU A 78 2.61 11.17 11.45
C LEU A 78 3.53 9.99 11.79
N GLU A 79 3.12 9.18 12.77
CA GLU A 79 3.77 7.90 13.02
C GLU A 79 3.20 6.84 12.06
N VAL A 80 4.12 6.10 11.44
CA VAL A 80 3.83 5.00 10.52
C VAL A 80 4.38 3.71 11.09
N VAL A 81 3.53 2.72 11.29
CA VAL A 81 3.91 1.38 11.76
C VAL A 81 3.94 0.43 10.58
N PRO A 82 5.11 -0.11 10.20
CA PRO A 82 5.17 -1.11 9.15
C PRO A 82 4.60 -2.44 9.63
N VAL A 83 3.85 -3.08 8.74
CA VAL A 83 3.23 -4.40 8.96
C VAL A 83 3.79 -5.34 7.91
N SER A 84 4.56 -6.33 8.34
CA SER A 84 5.23 -7.26 7.43
C SER A 84 4.33 -8.43 7.06
N GLY A 85 4.39 -8.84 5.82
CA GLY A 85 3.70 -10.04 5.33
C GLY A 85 4.39 -10.64 4.13
N HIS A 86 3.77 -11.65 3.55
CA HIS A 86 4.26 -12.29 2.36
C HIS A 86 3.19 -12.27 1.27
N HIS A 87 3.60 -11.82 0.09
CA HIS A 87 2.83 -11.88 -1.13
C HIS A 87 2.86 -13.29 -1.75
N SER A 88 3.98 -14.00 -1.53
CA SER A 88 4.16 -15.42 -1.83
C SER A 88 5.34 -15.94 -1.02
N ASP A 89 5.70 -17.20 -1.14
CA ASP A 89 6.88 -17.78 -0.46
C ASP A 89 8.19 -17.04 -0.74
N ARG A 90 8.24 -16.24 -1.81
CA ARG A 90 9.45 -15.55 -2.28
C ARG A 90 9.43 -14.04 -2.13
N PHE A 91 8.26 -13.42 -1.93
CA PHE A 91 8.12 -11.97 -1.93
C PHE A 91 7.56 -11.48 -0.61
N ALA A 92 8.36 -10.70 0.10
CA ALA A 92 7.91 -9.94 1.23
C ALA A 92 7.11 -8.71 0.76
N VAL A 93 6.10 -8.33 1.54
CA VAL A 93 5.30 -7.12 1.32
C VAL A 93 5.20 -6.36 2.63
N THR A 94 5.17 -5.03 2.54
CA THR A 94 5.01 -4.16 3.70
C THR A 94 3.68 -3.42 3.60
N GLY A 95 2.78 -3.70 4.53
CA GLY A 95 1.62 -2.85 4.77
C GLY A 95 1.98 -1.72 5.74
N TYR A 96 1.07 -0.79 5.92
CA TYR A 96 1.29 0.36 6.78
C TYR A 96 0.08 0.64 7.64
N ARG A 97 0.31 0.88 8.94
CA ARG A 97 -0.66 1.46 9.84
C ARG A 97 -0.29 2.92 10.12
N ILE A 98 -1.25 3.83 9.97
CA ILE A 98 -1.14 5.27 10.27
C ILE A 98 -2.30 5.64 11.18
N GLY A 99 -2.01 5.82 12.47
CA GLY A 99 -3.06 6.05 13.46
C GLY A 99 -4.09 4.92 13.47
N ARG A 100 -5.34 5.23 13.13
CA ARG A 100 -6.47 4.29 13.09
C ARG A 100 -6.73 3.65 11.71
N LEU A 101 -5.93 4.00 10.69
CA LEU A 101 -5.95 3.39 9.36
C LEU A 101 -4.89 2.31 9.25
N ALA A 102 -5.22 1.18 8.63
CA ALA A 102 -4.23 0.25 8.09
C ALA A 102 -4.50 -0.05 6.61
N TYR A 103 -3.44 -0.14 5.83
CA TYR A 103 -3.45 -0.45 4.41
C TYR A 103 -2.56 -1.66 4.14
N LEU A 104 -3.17 -2.76 3.71
CA LEU A 104 -2.53 -4.03 3.43
C LEU A 104 -2.89 -4.45 2.00
N THR A 105 -1.97 -4.33 1.06
CA THR A 105 -2.17 -4.83 -0.31
C THR A 105 -1.20 -5.96 -0.59
N ASP A 106 -1.61 -6.90 -1.43
CA ASP A 106 -0.79 -8.03 -1.91
C ASP A 106 -0.31 -9.00 -0.83
N PHE A 107 -1.06 -9.07 0.26
CA PHE A 107 -0.82 -10.08 1.28
C PHE A 107 -1.43 -11.43 0.88
N LYS A 108 -0.64 -12.51 1.07
CA LYS A 108 -1.11 -13.89 1.09
C LYS A 108 -1.02 -14.48 2.49
N THR A 109 -0.01 -14.07 3.27
CA THR A 109 0.12 -14.49 4.66
C THR A 109 0.56 -13.34 5.54
N ILE A 110 0.13 -13.37 6.81
CA ILE A 110 0.50 -12.42 7.85
C ILE A 110 0.65 -13.17 9.19
N GLY A 111 1.74 -12.92 9.89
CA GLY A 111 2.00 -13.54 11.20
C GLY A 111 1.20 -12.92 12.34
N ASP A 112 0.98 -13.66 13.41
CA ASP A 112 0.19 -13.19 14.56
C ASP A 112 0.78 -11.92 15.20
N ALA A 113 2.10 -11.82 15.31
CA ALA A 113 2.76 -10.63 15.84
C ALA A 113 2.49 -9.37 14.98
N GLU A 114 2.35 -9.54 13.68
CA GLU A 114 2.03 -8.45 12.76
C GLU A 114 0.54 -8.05 12.86
N VAL A 115 -0.35 -9.02 13.07
CA VAL A 115 -1.77 -8.74 13.32
C VAL A 115 -1.96 -7.96 14.63
N GLU A 116 -1.14 -8.21 15.65
CA GLU A 116 -1.19 -7.43 16.90
C GLU A 116 -0.88 -5.93 16.67
N LYS A 117 -0.05 -5.58 15.69
CA LYS A 117 0.18 -4.17 15.32
C LYS A 117 -1.07 -3.47 14.79
N LEU A 118 -2.07 -4.23 14.30
CA LEU A 118 -3.33 -3.72 13.78
C LEU A 118 -4.40 -3.53 14.85
N ARG A 119 -4.11 -3.83 16.11
CA ARG A 119 -5.06 -3.70 17.22
C ARG A 119 -5.51 -2.24 17.40
N GLY A 120 -6.82 -2.00 17.40
CA GLY A 120 -7.41 -0.65 17.52
C GLY A 120 -7.47 0.15 16.21
N VAL A 121 -7.21 -0.49 15.06
CA VAL A 121 -7.49 0.08 13.74
C VAL A 121 -9.00 0.20 13.57
N GLU A 122 -9.47 1.37 13.12
CA GLU A 122 -10.88 1.61 12.82
C GLU A 122 -11.22 1.32 11.35
N VAL A 123 -10.29 1.62 10.46
CA VAL A 123 -10.42 1.39 9.01
C VAL A 123 -9.30 0.47 8.54
N LEU A 124 -9.67 -0.67 8.00
CA LEU A 124 -8.73 -1.61 7.38
C LEU A 124 -8.98 -1.69 5.87
N VAL A 125 -7.98 -1.33 5.08
CA VAL A 125 -7.96 -1.60 3.64
C VAL A 125 -7.10 -2.84 3.42
N VAL A 126 -7.66 -3.87 2.78
CA VAL A 126 -6.99 -5.16 2.59
C VAL A 126 -7.27 -5.75 1.22
N ASN A 127 -6.27 -6.41 0.62
CA ASN A 127 -6.47 -7.06 -0.67
C ASN A 127 -7.43 -8.26 -0.57
N ALA A 128 -8.28 -8.42 -1.59
CA ALA A 128 -9.12 -9.59 -1.78
C ALA A 128 -9.26 -9.84 -3.29
N LEU A 129 -8.36 -10.63 -3.86
CA LEU A 129 -8.21 -10.73 -5.31
C LEU A 129 -9.48 -11.27 -5.99
N ARG A 130 -10.09 -12.33 -5.43
CA ARG A 130 -11.27 -13.04 -5.96
C ARG A 130 -11.83 -14.02 -4.92
N PHE A 131 -12.93 -14.69 -5.24
CA PHE A 131 -13.52 -15.69 -4.32
C PHE A 131 -12.72 -16.99 -4.25
N THR A 132 -12.16 -17.44 -5.38
CA THR A 132 -11.35 -18.67 -5.43
C THR A 132 -9.94 -18.44 -4.90
N GLU A 133 -9.30 -19.48 -4.43
CA GLU A 133 -7.94 -19.42 -3.90
C GLU A 133 -6.93 -18.90 -4.95
N HIS A 134 -5.94 -18.18 -4.46
CA HIS A 134 -4.79 -17.72 -5.24
C HIS A 134 -3.51 -17.95 -4.46
N TYR A 135 -2.42 -18.28 -5.14
CA TYR A 135 -1.15 -18.66 -4.50
C TYR A 135 -0.41 -17.49 -3.85
N SER A 136 -0.70 -16.26 -4.26
CA SER A 136 0.04 -15.07 -3.81
C SER A 136 -0.82 -13.94 -3.23
N HIS A 137 -2.14 -14.05 -3.24
CA HIS A 137 -3.03 -13.03 -2.68
C HIS A 137 -4.08 -13.67 -1.79
N PHE A 138 -4.58 -12.91 -0.81
CA PHE A 138 -5.81 -13.30 -0.13
C PHE A 138 -6.96 -13.39 -1.13
N ASN A 139 -7.75 -14.44 -1.00
CA ASN A 139 -9.09 -14.48 -1.55
C ASN A 139 -10.08 -13.78 -0.57
N VAL A 140 -11.34 -13.65 -0.97
CA VAL A 140 -12.35 -12.98 -0.13
C VAL A 140 -12.49 -13.67 1.25
N ALA A 141 -12.48 -14.99 1.32
CA ALA A 141 -12.63 -15.72 2.60
C ALA A 141 -11.42 -15.47 3.52
N GLU A 142 -10.20 -15.47 3.00
CA GLU A 142 -8.98 -15.20 3.75
C GLU A 142 -8.93 -13.74 4.23
N ALA A 143 -9.34 -12.79 3.40
CA ALA A 143 -9.46 -11.38 3.79
C ALA A 143 -10.50 -11.19 4.90
N LEU A 144 -11.67 -11.82 4.80
CA LEU A 144 -12.70 -11.81 5.85
C LEU A 144 -12.21 -12.43 7.16
N ALA A 145 -11.42 -13.49 7.10
CA ALA A 145 -10.80 -14.10 8.29
C ALA A 145 -9.83 -13.14 8.99
N LEU A 146 -9.01 -12.39 8.22
CA LEU A 146 -8.15 -11.35 8.79
C LEU A 146 -8.97 -10.19 9.37
N ILE A 147 -9.99 -9.70 8.66
CA ILE A 147 -10.91 -8.65 9.13
C ILE A 147 -11.54 -9.06 10.47
N ALA A 148 -11.99 -10.30 10.61
CA ALA A 148 -12.57 -10.80 11.87
C ALA A 148 -11.56 -10.81 13.03
N ARG A 149 -10.26 -11.05 12.75
CA ARG A 149 -9.18 -11.02 13.76
C ARG A 149 -8.82 -9.59 14.18
N VAL A 150 -8.76 -8.66 13.24
CA VAL A 150 -8.44 -7.25 13.49
C VAL A 150 -9.63 -6.52 14.12
N ALA A 151 -10.85 -6.91 13.75
CA ALA A 151 -12.12 -6.33 14.17
C ALA A 151 -12.20 -4.80 14.00
N PRO A 152 -11.89 -4.25 12.81
CA PRO A 152 -12.03 -2.83 12.54
C PRO A 152 -13.52 -2.43 12.54
N ARG A 153 -13.80 -1.13 12.65
CA ARG A 153 -15.17 -0.60 12.47
C ARG A 153 -15.65 -0.79 11.03
N GLU A 154 -14.77 -0.51 10.07
CA GLU A 154 -15.03 -0.63 8.64
C GLU A 154 -13.82 -1.28 7.96
N ALA A 155 -14.06 -2.14 6.99
CA ALA A 155 -13.04 -2.75 6.15
C ALA A 155 -13.35 -2.54 4.67
N TYR A 156 -12.32 -2.30 3.87
CA TYR A 156 -12.43 -2.08 2.43
C TYR A 156 -11.57 -3.08 1.69
N LEU A 157 -12.20 -3.87 0.83
CA LEU A 157 -11.51 -4.80 -0.06
C LEU A 157 -10.92 -4.03 -1.24
N THR A 158 -9.65 -4.25 -1.53
CA THR A 158 -8.91 -3.63 -2.64
C THR A 158 -8.17 -4.69 -3.45
N HIS A 159 -7.46 -4.28 -4.50
CA HIS A 159 -6.66 -5.16 -5.37
C HIS A 159 -7.46 -6.34 -5.92
N MET A 160 -8.66 -6.04 -6.37
CA MET A 160 -9.63 -7.02 -6.87
C MET A 160 -9.42 -7.29 -8.35
N SER A 161 -9.42 -8.55 -8.75
CA SER A 161 -9.46 -8.92 -10.16
C SER A 161 -10.90 -8.89 -10.70
N HIS A 162 -11.05 -8.98 -12.03
CA HIS A 162 -12.35 -9.08 -12.67
C HIS A 162 -13.15 -10.33 -12.22
N ASP A 163 -12.48 -11.36 -11.69
CA ASP A 163 -13.13 -12.59 -11.18
C ASP A 163 -13.94 -12.36 -9.90
N ILE A 164 -13.78 -11.23 -9.21
CA ILE A 164 -14.62 -10.90 -8.05
C ILE A 164 -16.04 -10.53 -8.44
N GLY A 165 -16.26 -10.19 -9.70
CA GLY A 165 -17.55 -9.78 -10.25
C GLY A 165 -17.81 -8.28 -10.21
N LEU A 166 -19.00 -7.88 -10.59
CA LEU A 166 -19.40 -6.48 -10.62
C LEU A 166 -19.66 -5.95 -9.19
N HIS A 167 -19.20 -4.74 -8.91
CA HIS A 167 -19.38 -4.08 -7.62
C HIS A 167 -20.84 -4.15 -7.13
N ALA A 168 -21.80 -3.75 -7.96
CA ALA A 168 -23.23 -3.73 -7.61
C ALA A 168 -23.80 -5.14 -7.28
N VAL A 169 -23.14 -6.20 -7.70
CA VAL A 169 -23.55 -7.59 -7.44
C VAL A 169 -22.85 -8.14 -6.21
N THR A 170 -21.57 -7.85 -6.05
CA THR A 170 -20.72 -8.42 -5.00
C THR A 170 -20.86 -7.67 -3.66
N GLU A 171 -20.89 -6.33 -3.69
CA GLU A 171 -21.00 -5.50 -2.50
C GLU A 171 -22.15 -5.93 -1.55
N PRO A 172 -23.39 -6.18 -2.03
CA PRO A 172 -24.49 -6.59 -1.14
C PRO A 172 -24.32 -7.98 -0.51
N THR A 173 -23.36 -8.78 -0.97
CA THR A 173 -23.09 -10.13 -0.43
C THR A 173 -22.06 -10.13 0.69
N LEU A 174 -21.36 -9.00 0.90
CA LEU A 174 -20.34 -8.88 1.92
C LEU A 174 -20.96 -8.72 3.33
N PRO A 175 -20.26 -9.12 4.38
CA PRO A 175 -20.70 -8.88 5.75
C PRO A 175 -20.84 -7.39 6.06
N ARG A 176 -21.68 -7.06 7.03
CA ARG A 176 -21.84 -5.67 7.50
C ARG A 176 -20.48 -5.08 7.92
N GLY A 177 -20.19 -3.86 7.48
CA GLY A 177 -18.94 -3.16 7.75
C GLY A 177 -17.77 -3.61 6.87
N VAL A 178 -18.05 -4.43 5.85
CA VAL A 178 -17.07 -4.81 4.82
C VAL A 178 -17.57 -4.33 3.47
N HIS A 179 -16.74 -3.60 2.76
CA HIS A 179 -17.07 -2.92 1.51
C HIS A 179 -16.05 -3.22 0.41
N MET A 180 -16.45 -3.11 -0.83
CA MET A 180 -15.52 -3.06 -1.96
C MET A 180 -15.05 -1.61 -2.15
N ALA A 181 -13.74 -1.38 -2.18
CA ALA A 181 -13.19 -0.08 -2.57
C ALA A 181 -13.52 0.21 -4.05
N TYR A 182 -13.62 1.50 -4.38
CA TYR A 182 -13.84 1.96 -5.75
C TYR A 182 -13.06 3.25 -6.01
N ASP A 183 -12.83 3.57 -7.28
CA ASP A 183 -12.11 4.78 -7.66
C ASP A 183 -12.83 6.03 -7.15
N THR A 184 -12.08 6.97 -6.62
CA THR A 184 -12.57 8.21 -5.98
C THR A 184 -13.20 8.05 -4.60
N LEU A 185 -13.19 6.86 -3.99
CA LEU A 185 -13.62 6.68 -2.60
C LEU A 185 -12.79 7.57 -1.66
N GLN A 186 -13.47 8.37 -0.85
CA GLN A 186 -12.85 9.21 0.18
C GLN A 186 -13.30 8.73 1.56
N LEU A 187 -12.34 8.54 2.45
CA LEU A 187 -12.57 8.12 3.83
C LEU A 187 -12.03 9.19 4.78
N GLU A 188 -12.85 9.67 5.69
CA GLU A 188 -12.43 10.56 6.76
C GLU A 188 -12.10 9.73 8.00
N ILE A 189 -10.88 9.87 8.48
CA ILE A 189 -10.39 9.18 9.67
C ILE A 189 -10.02 10.26 10.69
N ASN A 190 -10.81 10.34 11.75
CA ASN A 190 -10.57 11.30 12.82
C ASN A 190 -9.62 10.68 13.84
N ASP A 191 -8.63 11.44 14.27
CA ASP A 191 -7.66 11.07 15.32
C ASP A 191 -8.32 11.01 16.71
#